data_e86dbaf9dcb148336f183c23529f85f4
#
_entry.id   e86dbaf9dcb148336f183c23529f85f4
#
_cell.length_a   1.000
_cell.length_b   1.000
_cell.length_c   1.000
_cell.angle_alpha   90.00
_cell.angle_beta   90.00
_cell.angle_gamma   90.00
#
_symmetry.space_group_name_H-M   'P 1'
#
loop_
_entity.id
_entity.type
_entity.pdbx_description
1 polymer ?
#
loop_
_entity_poly.entity_id
_entity_poly.type
_entity_poly.pdbx_seq_one_letter_code
_entity_poly.pdbx_strand_id
1 'polypeptide(L)'
;VSAPGAGESRLGRPAPVMEREHDRPASLDHPRAPRRPRGIPYFEKYAWLFMRFSGLALVFLALGHLFIMLMWQDGVYRIDFNYVAQRXXXXXXXXXXXXXXXXLLWLAMIHGANGLRTIIGDYARKNTTKFWLNAVLLLATGFTLVLGSYVLVTFDANI
;
A
#
# COMPACT_ATOMS: atom_id res chain seq x y z
N VAL A 1 -35.95 85.23 -19.32
CA VAL A 1 -35.77 84.68 -17.96
C VAL A 1 -35.25 83.23 -18.02
N SER A 2 -34.10 83.06 -17.54
CA SER A 2 -33.24 81.89 -17.70
C SER A 2 -33.67 80.71 -16.87
N ALA A 3 -33.55 79.49 -17.44
CA ALA A 3 -33.57 78.24 -16.69
C ALA A 3 -32.17 77.73 -16.55
N PRO A 4 -31.71 77.38 -15.37
CA PRO A 4 -30.42 76.73 -15.22
C PRO A 4 -30.59 75.22 -15.33
N GLY A 5 -29.97 74.67 -16.33
CA GLY A 5 -29.83 73.25 -16.41
C GLY A 5 -28.65 72.80 -15.58
N ALA A 6 -28.93 72.21 -14.46
CA ALA A 6 -27.87 71.61 -13.66
C ALA A 6 -27.71 70.16 -14.13
N GLY A 7 -26.69 69.91 -14.94
CA GLY A 7 -26.23 68.60 -15.28
C GLY A 7 -25.44 68.04 -14.11
N GLU A 8 -26.11 67.29 -13.22
CA GLU A 8 -25.40 66.53 -12.22
C GLU A 8 -24.74 65.32 -12.91
N SER A 9 -23.46 65.35 -12.92
CA SER A 9 -22.67 64.26 -13.47
C SER A 9 -22.95 62.97 -12.69
N ARG A 10 -23.48 61.99 -13.37
CA ARG A 10 -23.69 60.63 -12.81
C ARG A 10 -22.37 59.82 -12.78
N LEU A 11 -21.28 60.53 -12.55
CA LEU A 11 -19.99 59.91 -12.43
C LEU A 11 -19.74 59.60 -10.95
N GLY A 12 -19.84 58.35 -10.57
CA GLY A 12 -19.36 57.93 -9.29
C GLY A 12 -20.25 57.08 -8.42
N ARG A 13 -21.37 56.56 -8.90
CA ARG A 13 -22.08 55.58 -8.14
C ARG A 13 -21.42 54.21 -8.34
N PRO A 14 -20.87 53.58 -7.29
CA PRO A 14 -20.40 52.23 -7.43
C PRO A 14 -21.54 51.31 -7.82
N ALA A 15 -21.29 50.41 -8.75
CA ALA A 15 -22.29 49.45 -9.21
C ALA A 15 -22.85 48.69 -7.99
N PRO A 16 -24.15 48.43 -7.96
CA PRO A 16 -24.75 47.72 -6.84
C PRO A 16 -24.07 46.35 -6.65
N VAL A 17 -23.97 45.94 -5.41
CA VAL A 17 -23.29 44.73 -5.00
C VAL A 17 -23.79 43.48 -5.78
N MET A 18 -25.04 43.51 -6.20
CA MET A 18 -25.65 42.44 -7.00
C MET A 18 -25.03 42.28 -8.39
N GLU A 19 -24.53 43.36 -8.98
CA GLU A 19 -23.90 43.29 -10.30
C GLU A 19 -22.53 42.64 -10.26
N ARG A 20 -21.83 42.74 -9.13
CA ARG A 20 -20.53 42.12 -8.94
C ARG A 20 -20.64 40.61 -8.71
N GLU A 21 -21.76 40.13 -8.19
CA GLU A 21 -21.98 38.72 -7.96
C GLU A 21 -22.13 37.93 -9.27
N HIS A 22 -22.59 38.60 -10.33
CA HIS A 22 -22.76 37.99 -11.64
C HIS A 22 -21.43 37.71 -12.35
N ASP A 23 -20.36 38.41 -11.95
CA ASP A 23 -19.02 38.23 -12.54
C ASP A 23 -18.20 37.14 -11.87
N ARG A 24 -18.73 36.49 -10.84
CA ARG A 24 -18.03 35.38 -10.17
C ARG A 24 -18.02 34.15 -11.06
N PRO A 25 -16.86 33.52 -11.23
CA PRO A 25 -16.82 32.24 -11.94
C PRO A 25 -17.74 31.22 -11.26
N ALA A 26 -18.54 30.54 -12.06
CA ALA A 26 -19.49 29.52 -11.59
C ALA A 26 -18.80 28.40 -10.77
N SER A 27 -17.49 28.22 -10.93
CA SER A 27 -16.70 27.27 -10.19
C SER A 27 -16.58 27.59 -8.69
N LEU A 28 -16.79 28.89 -8.31
CA LEU A 28 -16.75 29.29 -6.90
C LEU A 28 -18.11 29.05 -6.22
N ASP A 29 -19.20 29.19 -6.99
CA ASP A 29 -20.56 28.98 -6.48
C ASP A 29 -20.88 27.48 -6.31
N HIS A 30 -20.30 26.67 -7.19
CA HIS A 30 -20.46 25.21 -7.17
C HIS A 30 -19.10 24.53 -7.12
N PRO A 31 -18.44 24.52 -5.95
CA PRO A 31 -17.18 23.80 -5.85
C PRO A 31 -17.41 22.35 -6.24
N ARG A 32 -16.60 21.86 -7.18
CA ARG A 32 -16.73 20.50 -7.67
C ARG A 32 -16.75 19.55 -6.48
N ALA A 33 -17.81 18.78 -6.37
CA ALA A 33 -17.89 17.74 -5.36
C ALA A 33 -16.61 16.89 -5.45
N PRO A 34 -15.97 16.58 -4.33
CA PRO A 34 -14.77 15.78 -4.36
C PRO A 34 -15.05 14.53 -5.19
N ARG A 35 -14.23 14.31 -6.22
CA ARG A 35 -14.36 13.13 -7.07
C ARG A 35 -14.23 11.91 -6.18
N ARG A 36 -15.32 11.19 -6.02
CA ARG A 36 -15.29 9.91 -5.33
C ARG A 36 -14.27 9.03 -6.06
N PRO A 37 -13.27 8.49 -5.36
CA PRO A 37 -12.33 7.62 -6.02
C PRO A 37 -13.08 6.48 -6.71
N ARG A 38 -12.81 6.29 -7.99
CA ARG A 38 -13.38 5.22 -8.82
C ARG A 38 -12.68 3.91 -8.45
N GLY A 39 -12.88 3.47 -7.24
CA GLY A 39 -12.33 2.21 -6.79
C GLY A 39 -13.36 1.49 -5.95
N ILE A 40 -13.12 0.22 -5.67
CA ILE A 40 -13.93 -0.51 -4.71
C ILE A 40 -13.66 0.18 -3.36
N PRO A 41 -14.64 0.92 -2.81
CA PRO A 41 -14.38 1.77 -1.63
C PRO A 41 -13.91 0.97 -0.42
N TYR A 42 -14.24 -0.30 -0.37
CA TYR A 42 -13.86 -1.18 0.72
C TYR A 42 -12.44 -1.73 0.56
N PHE A 43 -11.96 -1.92 -0.68
CA PHE A 43 -10.64 -2.50 -0.93
C PHE A 43 -9.52 -1.65 -0.31
N GLU A 44 -9.52 -0.34 -0.57
CA GLU A 44 -8.47 0.56 -0.06
C GLU A 44 -8.50 0.62 1.48
N LYS A 45 -9.70 0.58 2.08
CA LYS A 45 -9.84 0.54 3.54
C LYS A 45 -9.23 -0.73 4.12
N TYR A 46 -9.57 -1.88 3.54
CA TYR A 46 -9.04 -3.17 4.01
C TYR A 46 -7.55 -3.31 3.73
N ALA A 47 -7.07 -2.80 2.59
CA ALA A 47 -5.65 -2.77 2.27
C ALA A 47 -4.88 -1.92 3.29
N TRP A 48 -5.42 -0.74 3.66
CA TRP A 48 -4.83 0.12 4.68
C TRP A 48 -4.75 -0.58 6.04
N LEU A 49 -5.86 -1.19 6.44
CA LEU A 49 -5.94 -1.93 7.71
C LEU A 49 -4.95 -3.11 7.71
N PHE A 50 -4.94 -3.87 6.63
CA PHE A 50 -4.01 -5.00 6.44
C PHE A 50 -2.55 -4.54 6.59
N MET A 51 -2.18 -3.42 5.94
CA MET A 51 -0.79 -2.93 6.00
C MET A 51 -0.35 -2.62 7.43
N ARG A 52 -1.26 -2.09 8.27
CA ARG A 52 -0.93 -1.78 9.67
C ARG A 52 -0.76 -3.05 10.51
N PHE A 53 -1.73 -3.96 10.42
CA PHE A 53 -1.69 -5.19 11.22
C PHE A 53 -0.60 -6.14 10.74
N SER A 54 -0.44 -6.30 9.43
CA SER A 54 0.60 -7.18 8.88
C SER A 54 2.00 -6.65 9.18
N GLY A 55 2.20 -5.33 9.14
CA GLY A 55 3.48 -4.73 9.50
C GLY A 55 3.85 -5.03 10.94
N LEU A 56 2.90 -4.85 11.87
CA LEU A 56 3.12 -5.17 13.29
C LEU A 56 3.41 -6.66 13.48
N ALA A 57 2.62 -7.52 12.85
CA ALA A 57 2.82 -8.97 12.92
C ALA A 57 4.19 -9.38 12.35
N LEU A 58 4.61 -8.75 11.23
CA LEU A 58 5.90 -9.02 10.61
C LEU A 58 7.08 -8.64 11.50
N VAL A 59 6.96 -7.55 12.28
CA VAL A 59 8.02 -7.17 13.22
C VAL A 59 8.27 -8.34 14.20
N PHE A 60 7.20 -8.86 14.80
CA PHE A 60 7.35 -9.96 15.78
C PHE A 60 7.79 -11.26 15.11
N LEU A 61 7.21 -11.60 13.95
CA LEU A 61 7.55 -12.85 13.25
C LEU A 61 8.98 -12.83 12.72
N ALA A 62 9.40 -11.73 12.11
CA ALA A 62 10.75 -11.61 11.55
C ALA A 62 11.80 -11.57 12.64
N LEU A 63 11.59 -10.76 13.69
CA LEU A 63 12.54 -10.68 14.80
C LEU A 63 12.60 -12.00 15.55
N GLY A 64 11.45 -12.66 15.76
CA GLY A 64 11.41 -13.98 16.40
C GLY A 64 12.15 -15.03 15.58
N HIS A 65 11.92 -15.04 14.25
CA HIS A 65 12.63 -15.94 13.34
C HIS A 65 14.14 -15.67 13.39
N LEU A 66 14.53 -14.41 13.31
CA LEU A 66 15.93 -13.99 13.35
C LEU A 66 16.59 -14.41 14.70
N PHE A 67 15.87 -14.18 15.80
CA PHE A 67 16.35 -14.57 17.14
C PHE A 67 16.60 -16.08 17.21
N ILE A 68 15.66 -16.89 16.72
CA ILE A 68 15.79 -18.35 16.73
C ILE A 68 16.99 -18.78 15.88
N MET A 69 17.18 -18.16 14.71
CA MET A 69 18.25 -18.56 13.78
C MET A 69 19.64 -18.11 14.21
N LEU A 70 19.75 -16.94 14.86
CA LEU A 70 21.06 -16.34 15.15
C LEU A 70 21.47 -16.44 16.62
N MET A 71 20.51 -16.51 17.55
CA MET A 71 20.81 -16.38 18.98
C MET A 71 20.44 -17.60 19.81
N TRP A 72 19.50 -18.42 19.31
CA TRP A 72 19.06 -19.59 20.07
C TRP A 72 20.09 -20.70 19.93
N GLN A 73 20.47 -21.30 21.06
CA GLN A 73 21.50 -22.34 21.15
C GLN A 73 22.84 -21.81 20.60
N ASP A 74 23.48 -22.49 19.69
CA ASP A 74 24.80 -22.13 19.16
C ASP A 74 24.69 -21.10 17.99
N GLY A 75 23.49 -20.65 17.72
CA GLY A 75 23.25 -19.57 16.76
C GLY A 75 23.73 -19.85 15.35
N VAL A 76 24.40 -18.87 14.76
CA VAL A 76 24.84 -18.90 13.36
C VAL A 76 25.83 -20.05 13.08
N TYR A 77 26.60 -20.47 14.07
CA TYR A 77 27.59 -21.54 13.89
C TYR A 77 26.95 -22.92 13.68
N ARG A 78 25.66 -23.02 13.97
CA ARG A 78 24.92 -24.28 13.87
C ARG A 78 24.06 -24.37 12.62
N ILE A 79 24.02 -23.33 11.80
CA ILE A 79 23.19 -23.31 10.60
C ILE A 79 23.89 -24.10 9.49
N ASP A 80 23.61 -25.40 9.47
CA ASP A 80 24.02 -26.29 8.38
C ASP A 80 22.82 -27.10 7.90
N PHE A 81 23.01 -27.86 6.84
CA PHE A 81 21.95 -28.68 6.26
C PHE A 81 21.35 -29.65 7.26
N ASN A 82 22.21 -30.33 8.00
CA ASN A 82 21.77 -31.33 8.99
C ASN A 82 20.92 -30.74 10.10
N TYR A 83 21.29 -29.55 10.58
CA TYR A 83 20.53 -28.85 11.62
C TYR A 83 19.13 -28.48 11.12
N VAL A 84 19.05 -27.93 9.88
CA VAL A 84 17.77 -27.55 9.26
C VAL A 84 16.94 -28.82 9.00
N ALA A 85 17.56 -29.89 8.52
CA ALA A 85 16.89 -31.17 8.22
C ALA A 85 16.33 -31.83 9.49
N GLN A 86 17.10 -31.87 10.58
CA GLN A 86 16.65 -32.42 11.88
C GLN A 86 15.43 -31.65 12.44
N ARG A 87 15.40 -30.45 12.29
CA ARG A 87 14.21 -29.66 12.72
C ARG A 87 12.92 -30.00 11.96
N UNK A 88 13.14 -30.31 10.94
CA UNK A 88 12.03 -30.68 10.08
C UNK A 88 11.62 -32.13 10.34
N UNK A 89 12.63 -32.89 10.96
CA UNK A 89 12.32 -34.29 11.24
C UNK A 89 11.47 -34.48 12.50
N UNK A 90 11.45 -33.57 13.31
CA UNK A 90 10.63 -33.64 14.48
C UNK A 90 9.22 -33.29 14.16
N UNK A 91 8.35 -34.20 14.00
CA UNK A 91 6.98 -34.12 13.46
C UNK A 91 6.06 -33.10 14.08
N UNK A 92 6.18 -32.78 15.24
CA UNK A 92 5.40 -31.79 15.92
C UNK A 92 6.00 -30.42 15.83
N UNK A 93 7.04 -30.34 15.77
CA UNK A 93 7.80 -29.10 15.62
C UNK A 93 7.89 -28.71 14.18
N UNK A 94 7.87 -29.58 13.40
CA UNK A 94 7.83 -29.38 11.96
C UNK A 94 6.51 -28.77 11.47
N UNK A 95 5.61 -29.11 11.99
CA UNK A 95 4.31 -28.56 11.61
C UNK A 95 4.12 -27.15 12.09
N UNK A 96 4.66 -26.92 13.15
CA UNK A 96 4.65 -25.58 13.70
C UNK A 96 5.67 -24.67 13.06
N UNK A 97 6.63 -25.15 12.73
CA UNK A 97 7.66 -24.42 12.09
C UNK A 97 7.36 -24.15 10.66
N UNK A 98 6.79 -25.14 10.05
CA UNK A 98 6.37 -25.00 8.67
C UNK A 98 5.16 -24.07 8.51
N UNK A 99 4.39 -24.05 9.46
CA UNK A 99 3.29 -23.14 9.51
C UNK A 99 3.71 -21.71 9.78
N UNK A 100 4.62 -21.60 10.53
CA UNK A 100 5.16 -20.31 10.81
C UNK A 100 5.93 -19.75 9.67
N UNK A 101 6.60 -20.53 8.98
CA UNK A 101 7.30 -20.14 7.82
C UNK A 101 6.40 -19.81 6.66
N UNK A 102 5.35 -20.51 6.48
CA UNK A 102 4.36 -20.21 5.48
C UNK A 102 3.54 -18.95 5.79
N UNK A 103 3.34 -18.63 6.94
CA UNK A 103 2.72 -17.43 7.40
C UNK A 103 3.60 -16.25 7.22
N LEU A 104 4.87 -16.30 7.42
CA LEU A 104 5.89 -15.26 7.20
C LEU A 104 6.06 -14.95 5.70
N LEU A 105 6.28 -15.94 4.92
CA LEU A 105 6.41 -15.80 3.46
C LEU A 105 5.20 -15.06 2.84
N TRP A 106 4.02 -15.57 3.10
CA TRP A 106 2.80 -14.99 2.51
C TRP A 106 2.56 -13.56 3.02
N LEU A 107 2.67 -13.39 4.33
CA LEU A 107 2.44 -12.07 4.93
C LEU A 107 3.48 -11.05 4.43
N ALA A 108 4.76 -11.44 4.38
CA ALA A 108 5.83 -10.56 3.91
C ALA A 108 5.64 -10.22 2.41
N MET A 109 5.31 -11.23 1.60
CA MET A 109 5.15 -11.02 0.15
C MET A 109 3.93 -10.14 -0.16
N ILE A 110 2.79 -10.40 0.47
CA ILE A 110 1.57 -9.59 0.24
C ILE A 110 1.75 -8.18 0.80
N HIS A 111 2.34 -8.05 2.00
CA HIS A 111 2.63 -6.75 2.61
C HIS A 111 3.59 -5.94 1.72
N GLY A 112 4.71 -6.56 1.32
CA GLY A 112 5.72 -5.92 0.48
C GLY A 112 5.18 -5.55 -0.90
N ALA A 113 4.42 -6.46 -1.53
CA ALA A 113 3.81 -6.20 -2.84
C ALA A 113 2.81 -5.03 -2.77
N ASN A 114 1.97 -4.98 -1.73
CA ASN A 114 1.02 -3.88 -1.59
C ASN A 114 1.75 -2.56 -1.30
N GLY A 115 2.82 -2.60 -0.50
CA GLY A 115 3.67 -1.42 -0.25
C GLY A 115 4.32 -0.91 -1.55
N LEU A 116 4.90 -1.82 -2.33
CA LEU A 116 5.55 -1.47 -3.60
C LEU A 116 4.52 -0.96 -4.63
N ARG A 117 3.31 -1.54 -4.66
CA ARG A 117 2.20 -1.05 -5.48
C ARG A 117 1.89 0.42 -5.16
N THR A 118 1.90 0.78 -3.90
CA THR A 118 1.65 2.16 -3.45
C THR A 118 2.76 3.08 -3.97
N ILE A 119 4.03 2.67 -3.82
CA ILE A 119 5.18 3.44 -4.31
C ILE A 119 5.09 3.63 -5.84
N ILE A 120 4.75 2.57 -6.58
CA ILE A 120 4.55 2.66 -8.04
C ILE A 120 3.45 3.69 -8.36
N GLY A 121 2.35 3.67 -7.59
CA GLY A 121 1.26 4.63 -7.76
C GLY A 121 1.69 6.07 -7.58
N ASP A 122 2.60 6.32 -6.62
CA ASP A 122 3.07 7.66 -6.28
C ASP A 122 4.12 8.18 -7.28
N TYR A 123 5.04 7.33 -7.72
CA TYR A 123 6.21 7.77 -8.49
C TYR A 123 6.04 7.61 -10.00
N ALA A 124 5.31 6.60 -10.48
CA ALA A 124 5.13 6.40 -11.92
C ALA A 124 4.12 7.41 -12.48
N ARG A 125 4.58 8.25 -13.39
CA ARG A 125 3.77 9.33 -13.96
C ARG A 125 2.87 8.85 -15.10
N LYS A 126 3.37 7.93 -15.93
CA LYS A 126 2.63 7.43 -17.11
C LYS A 126 1.80 6.19 -16.73
N ASN A 127 0.57 6.14 -17.20
CA ASN A 127 -0.34 5.00 -16.96
C ASN A 127 0.22 3.69 -17.52
N THR A 128 0.89 3.75 -18.67
CA THR A 128 1.53 2.58 -19.27
C THR A 128 2.62 2.01 -18.37
N THR A 129 3.47 2.90 -17.80
CA THR A 129 4.51 2.51 -16.85
C THR A 129 3.92 1.87 -15.59
N LYS A 130 2.86 2.50 -15.04
CA LYS A 130 2.14 1.94 -13.88
C LYS A 130 1.63 0.54 -14.16
N PHE A 131 1.02 0.34 -15.33
CA PHE A 131 0.48 -0.95 -15.73
C PHE A 131 1.58 -2.02 -15.78
N TRP A 132 2.67 -1.74 -16.48
CA TRP A 132 3.75 -2.73 -16.64
C TRP A 132 4.46 -3.02 -15.32
N LEU A 133 4.72 -2.00 -14.49
CA LEU A 133 5.35 -2.21 -13.19
C LEU A 133 4.47 -3.05 -12.26
N ASN A 134 3.16 -2.78 -12.24
CA ASN A 134 2.23 -3.58 -11.45
C ASN A 134 2.08 -5.01 -11.99
N ALA A 135 2.13 -5.18 -13.31
CA ALA A 135 2.08 -6.52 -13.92
C ALA A 135 3.31 -7.34 -13.53
N VAL A 136 4.51 -6.74 -13.64
CA VAL A 136 5.75 -7.39 -13.22
C VAL A 136 5.71 -7.72 -11.72
N LEU A 137 5.26 -6.77 -10.91
CA LEU A 137 5.13 -6.96 -9.46
C LEU A 137 4.21 -8.13 -9.13
N LEU A 138 3.05 -8.19 -9.78
CA LEU A 138 2.07 -9.27 -9.58
C LEU A 138 2.66 -10.63 -9.97
N LEU A 139 3.30 -10.70 -11.15
CA LEU A 139 3.93 -11.94 -11.63
C LEU A 139 5.06 -12.39 -10.70
N ALA A 140 5.94 -11.47 -10.30
CA ALA A 140 7.05 -11.77 -9.40
C ALA A 140 6.55 -12.25 -8.05
N THR A 141 5.54 -11.56 -7.48
CA THR A 141 4.94 -11.94 -6.19
C THR A 141 4.29 -13.32 -6.29
N GLY A 142 3.49 -13.56 -7.33
CA GLY A 142 2.82 -14.84 -7.55
C GLY A 142 3.82 -15.96 -7.73
N PHE A 143 4.83 -15.77 -8.57
CA PHE A 143 5.88 -16.75 -8.79
C PHE A 143 6.61 -17.11 -7.49
N THR A 144 7.01 -16.08 -6.72
CA THR A 144 7.71 -16.29 -5.44
C THR A 144 6.82 -17.03 -4.43
N LEU A 145 5.53 -16.69 -4.36
CA LEU A 145 4.59 -17.36 -3.46
C LEU A 145 4.41 -18.83 -3.83
N VAL A 146 4.24 -19.12 -5.13
CA VAL A 146 4.06 -20.50 -5.60
C VAL A 146 5.35 -21.32 -5.36
N LEU A 147 6.48 -20.79 -5.81
CA LEU A 147 7.76 -21.48 -5.67
C LEU A 147 8.15 -21.66 -4.20
N GLY A 148 8.04 -20.61 -3.40
CA GLY A 148 8.36 -20.66 -1.97
C GLY A 148 7.45 -21.62 -1.22
N SER A 149 6.15 -21.61 -1.52
CA SER A 149 5.19 -22.56 -0.91
C SER A 149 5.52 -23.99 -1.32
N TYR A 150 5.84 -24.19 -2.61
CA TYR A 150 6.20 -25.52 -3.13
C TYR A 150 7.43 -26.06 -2.39
N VAL A 151 8.50 -25.25 -2.28
CA VAL A 151 9.72 -25.65 -1.59
C VAL A 151 9.44 -26.00 -0.13
N LEU A 152 8.63 -25.17 0.56
CA LEU A 152 8.31 -25.40 1.97
C LEU A 152 7.50 -26.69 2.19
N VAL A 153 6.57 -27.01 1.26
CA VAL A 153 5.69 -28.18 1.39
C VAL A 153 6.40 -29.47 0.96
N THR A 154 7.26 -29.40 -0.05
CA THR A 154 7.93 -30.59 -0.61
C THR A 154 9.31 -30.83 0.00
N PHE A 155 9.73 -30.00 0.96
CA PHE A 155 11.05 -30.17 1.60
C PHE A 155 11.14 -31.54 2.25
N ASP A 156 12.06 -32.36 1.76
CA ASP A 156 12.36 -33.70 2.32
C ASP A 156 13.75 -33.64 2.95
N ALA A 157 13.78 -33.91 4.24
CA ALA A 157 15.02 -33.93 5.04
C ALA A 157 15.80 -35.25 4.97
N ASN A 158 15.25 -36.23 4.23
CA ASN A 158 15.80 -37.57 4.18
C ASN A 158 16.71 -37.83 2.95
N ILE A 159 17.40 -36.79 2.49
CA ILE A 159 18.35 -36.89 1.36
C ILE A 159 19.75 -37.11 1.89
#